data_37d84d567a318b5e76a451ed1207fb73
#
_entry.id   37d84d567a318b5e76a451ed1207fb73
#
_cell.length_a   1.000
_cell.length_b   1.000
_cell.length_c   1.000
_cell.angle_alpha   90.00
_cell.angle_beta   90.00
_cell.angle_gamma   90.00
#
_symmetry.space_group_name_H-M   'P 1'
#
loop_
_entity.id
_entity.type
_entity.pdbx_description
1 polymer ?
#
loop_
_entity_poly.entity_id
_entity_poly.type
_entity_poly.pdbx_seq_one_letter_code
_entity_poly.pdbx_strand_id
1 'polypeptide(L)'
;MLDKMKKPLASAMLALTLIAGGAGVAHAETVYYKGYVVNWDHGRAWGVWSYSDVNTKHFEHSATANSTTSGWKKPGVRAYAEQFVGSGTATAYWDCR
;
A
#
# COMPACT_ATOMS: atom_id res chain seq x y z
N MET A 1 -5.74 10.13 -19.75
CA MET A 1 -5.58 9.53 -19.77
C MET A 1 -5.57 9.38 -19.73
N LEU A 2 -5.37 9.46 -19.30
CA LEU A 2 -5.12 8.95 -19.22
C LEU A 2 -5.02 8.64 -19.25
N ASP A 3 -4.59 8.56 -19.13
CA ASP A 3 -4.29 7.93 -19.10
C ASP A 3 -4.01 7.85 -18.96
N LYS A 4 -3.74 8.01 -18.84
CA LYS A 4 -3.35 7.72 -18.68
C LYS A 4 -3.05 7.88 -18.37
N MET A 5 -2.83 8.10 -18.24
CA MET A 5 -2.45 7.98 -17.89
C MET A 5 -2.21 8.31 -17.55
N LYS A 6 -2.01 8.54 -17.54
CA LYS A 6 -1.76 8.49 -17.08
C LYS A 6 -1.67 8.58 -16.41
N LYS A 7 -1.44 8.90 -16.01
CA LYS A 7 -1.44 8.68 -15.26
C LYS A 7 -1.58 8.69 -14.43
N PRO A 8 -1.41 8.91 -14.15
CA PRO A 8 -1.52 8.59 -13.25
C PRO A 8 -1.69 8.66 -12.53
N LEU A 9 -1.38 8.68 -12.23
CA LEU A 9 -1.60 8.60 -11.51
C LEU A 9 -1.90 8.71 -10.60
N ALA A 10 -1.13 8.64 -10.51
CA ALA A 10 -1.47 9.18 -9.19
C ALA A 10 -2.86 8.77 -8.74
N SER A 11 -3.67 8.62 -9.64
CA SER A 11 -5.04 8.22 -9.32
C SER A 11 -5.12 6.85 -8.70
N ALA A 12 -4.15 6.01 -8.96
CA ALA A 12 -4.15 4.67 -8.42
C ALA A 12 -3.30 4.54 -7.16
N MET A 13 -2.72 5.61 -6.72
CA MET A 13 -1.88 5.56 -5.53
C MET A 13 -2.53 6.34 -4.40
N LEU A 14 -2.75 5.67 -3.30
CA LEU A 14 -3.32 6.27 -2.12
C LEU A 14 -2.33 6.21 -0.99
N ALA A 15 -1.99 7.36 -0.44
CA ALA A 15 -1.09 7.45 0.67
C ALA A 15 -1.89 7.61 1.96
N LEU A 16 -1.53 6.86 2.96
CA LEU A 16 -2.11 7.00 4.28
C LEU A 16 -1.01 7.15 5.31
N THR A 17 -1.05 8.24 6.04
CA THR A 17 -0.11 8.50 7.09
C THR A 17 -0.70 8.06 8.42
N LEU A 18 0.03 7.21 9.11
CA LEU A 18 -0.38 6.71 10.40
C LEU A 18 0.47 7.35 11.46
N ILE A 19 -0.17 8.00 12.40
CA ILE A 19 0.53 8.69 13.47
C ILE A 19 0.89 7.68 14.54
N ALA A 20 2.11 7.77 15.02
CA ALA A 20 2.56 6.86 16.06
C ALA A 20 1.71 7.06 17.31
N GLY A 21 1.03 6.05 17.69
CA GLY A 21 0.16 6.14 18.85
C GLY A 21 0.26 4.93 19.73
N GLY A 22 1.02 3.98 19.37
CA GLY A 22 1.07 2.77 20.15
C GLY A 22 1.73 1.68 19.40
N ALA A 23 1.68 0.48 19.93
CA ALA A 23 2.45 -0.64 19.45
C ALA A 23 1.80 -1.26 18.27
N GLY A 24 0.92 -1.04 17.65
CA GLY A 24 0.40 -1.71 16.48
C GLY A 24 -0.93 -1.14 16.05
N VAL A 25 -0.90 -0.39 15.00
CA VAL A 25 -2.11 0.15 14.38
C VAL A 25 -2.17 -0.45 12.99
N ALA A 26 -3.16 -1.28 12.76
CA ALA A 26 -3.34 -1.97 11.50
C ALA A 26 -4.70 -1.61 10.92
N HIS A 27 -4.73 -1.42 9.62
CA HIS A 27 -5.97 -1.18 8.90
C HIS A 27 -6.05 -2.14 7.72
N ALA A 28 -7.12 -2.92 7.71
CA ALA A 28 -7.44 -3.74 6.55
C ALA A 28 -8.62 -3.08 5.86
N GLU A 29 -8.45 -2.69 4.62
CA GLU A 29 -9.52 -2.02 3.89
C GLU A 29 -9.59 -2.50 2.46
N THR A 30 -10.74 -2.29 1.86
CA THR A 30 -10.96 -2.59 0.46
C THR A 30 -10.92 -1.28 -0.31
N VAL A 31 -10.04 -1.22 -1.29
CA VAL A 31 -9.97 -0.09 -2.20
C VAL A 31 -10.28 -0.59 -3.60
N TYR A 32 -10.46 0.31 -4.54
CA TYR A 32 -10.88 -0.06 -5.88
C TYR A 32 -9.98 0.57 -6.92
N TYR A 33 -9.61 -0.23 -7.92
CA TYR A 33 -8.89 0.25 -9.08
C TYR A 33 -9.73 -0.12 -10.30
N LYS A 34 -10.14 0.89 -11.05
CA LYS A 34 -11.01 0.71 -12.24
C LYS A 34 -12.25 -0.12 -11.93
N GLY A 35 -12.78 0.03 -10.73
CA GLY A 35 -13.99 -0.68 -10.31
C GLY A 35 -13.76 -2.07 -9.74
N TYR A 36 -12.54 -2.56 -9.72
CA TYR A 36 -12.23 -3.89 -9.19
C TYR A 36 -11.61 -3.81 -7.82
N VAL A 37 -11.91 -4.82 -7.01
CA VAL A 37 -11.48 -4.88 -5.62
C VAL A 37 -9.98 -5.05 -5.49
N VAL A 38 -9.39 -4.26 -4.62
CA VAL A 38 -8.02 -4.42 -4.17
C VAL A 38 -8.05 -4.49 -2.65
N ASN A 39 -7.50 -5.55 -2.10
CA ASN A 39 -7.43 -5.69 -0.64
C ASN A 39 -6.12 -5.11 -0.16
N TRP A 40 -6.20 -4.16 0.75
CA TRP A 40 -5.04 -3.42 1.22
C TRP A 40 -5.01 -3.43 2.74
N ASP A 41 -3.97 -4.03 3.29
CA ASP A 41 -3.74 -4.03 4.72
C ASP A 41 -2.47 -3.24 4.99
N HIS A 42 -2.53 -2.30 5.90
CA HIS A 42 -1.41 -1.41 6.15
C HIS A 42 -1.44 -0.93 7.57
N GLY A 43 -0.33 -0.41 8.02
CA GLY A 43 -0.29 0.13 9.35
C GLY A 43 1.10 0.13 9.94
N ARG A 44 1.11 0.07 11.27
CA ARG A 44 2.33 0.06 12.04
C ARG A 44 2.35 -1.23 12.86
N ALA A 45 3.43 -2.00 12.68
CA ALA A 45 3.60 -3.26 13.39
C ALA A 45 4.62 -3.07 14.50
N TRP A 46 4.33 -3.60 15.69
CA TRP A 46 5.21 -3.54 16.85
C TRP A 46 5.59 -2.11 17.25
N GLY A 47 4.83 -1.13 16.79
CA GLY A 47 5.09 0.27 17.07
C GLY A 47 6.27 0.88 16.33
N VAL A 48 7.03 0.11 15.59
CA VAL A 48 8.26 0.58 14.96
C VAL A 48 8.40 0.24 13.48
N TRP A 49 7.52 -0.60 12.93
CA TRP A 49 7.56 -0.97 11.52
C TRP A 49 6.38 -0.39 10.78
N SER A 50 6.63 0.16 9.61
CA SER A 50 5.58 0.52 8.67
C SER A 50 5.40 -0.65 7.71
N TYR A 51 4.14 -1.00 7.36
CA TYR A 51 3.92 -2.06 6.40
C TYR A 51 2.76 -1.75 5.47
N SER A 52 2.80 -2.38 4.29
CA SER A 52 1.75 -2.30 3.29
C SER A 52 1.65 -3.65 2.61
N ASP A 53 0.44 -4.17 2.51
CA ASP A 53 0.16 -5.50 1.97
C ASP A 53 -0.99 -5.35 0.98
N VAL A 54 -0.71 -5.56 -0.30
CA VAL A 54 -1.67 -5.30 -1.37
C VAL A 54 -1.94 -6.60 -2.11
N ASN A 55 -3.20 -6.94 -2.26
CA ASN A 55 -3.61 -8.17 -2.93
C ASN A 55 -4.79 -7.91 -3.85
N THR A 56 -4.66 -8.32 -5.09
CA THR A 56 -5.76 -8.30 -6.04
C THR A 56 -5.55 -9.39 -7.08
N LYS A 57 -6.65 -9.90 -7.62
CA LYS A 57 -6.61 -10.91 -8.67
C LYS A 57 -6.69 -10.31 -10.07
N HIS A 58 -6.85 -9.01 -10.17
CA HIS A 58 -7.24 -8.39 -11.43
C HIS A 58 -6.12 -7.64 -12.13
N PHE A 59 -5.11 -7.17 -11.41
CA PHE A 59 -4.08 -6.30 -11.95
C PHE A 59 -2.72 -6.64 -11.38
N GLU A 60 -1.67 -6.22 -12.08
CA GLU A 60 -0.38 -6.10 -11.43
C GLU A 60 -0.50 -5.03 -10.35
N HIS A 61 0.18 -5.22 -9.25
CA HIS A 61 0.03 -4.35 -8.10
C HIS A 61 1.32 -4.28 -7.30
N SER A 62 1.44 -3.23 -6.52
CA SER A 62 2.61 -3.05 -5.66
C SER A 62 2.18 -2.44 -4.34
N ALA A 63 3.01 -2.67 -3.33
CA ALA A 63 2.85 -2.10 -2.01
C ALA A 63 4.10 -1.31 -1.66
N THR A 64 3.93 -0.21 -0.94
CA THR A 64 5.05 0.60 -0.50
C THR A 64 4.83 0.98 0.95
N ALA A 65 5.84 0.77 1.79
CA ALA A 65 5.86 1.19 3.18
C ALA A 65 6.98 2.20 3.31
N ASN A 66 6.62 3.46 3.55
CA ASN A 66 7.55 4.58 3.54
C ASN A 66 8.30 4.63 2.20
N SER A 67 9.58 4.32 2.15
CA SER A 67 10.34 4.33 0.91
C SER A 67 10.63 2.92 0.38
N THR A 68 10.17 1.89 1.05
CA THR A 68 10.42 0.51 0.65
C THR A 68 9.26 -0.01 -0.17
N THR A 69 9.53 -0.49 -1.37
CA THR A 69 8.51 -1.01 -2.27
C THR A 69 8.64 -2.52 -2.44
N SER A 70 7.50 -3.17 -2.64
CA SER A 70 7.47 -4.59 -2.97
C SER A 70 7.89 -4.86 -4.41
N GLY A 71 7.90 -3.83 -5.27
CA GLY A 71 7.97 -4.02 -6.70
C GLY A 71 6.62 -4.50 -7.24
N TRP A 72 6.52 -4.62 -8.55
CA TRP A 72 5.28 -5.04 -9.19
C TRP A 72 5.12 -6.55 -9.06
N LYS A 73 3.93 -6.96 -8.63
CA LYS A 73 3.58 -8.37 -8.50
C LYS A 73 2.44 -8.70 -9.44
N LYS A 74 2.42 -9.94 -9.89
CA LYS A 74 1.38 -10.42 -10.81
C LYS A 74 0.04 -10.57 -10.08
N PRO A 75 -1.08 -10.52 -10.81
CA PRO A 75 -2.38 -10.79 -10.19
C PRO A 75 -2.36 -12.07 -9.39
N GLY A 76 -2.93 -12.02 -8.19
CA GLY A 76 -2.99 -13.16 -7.30
C GLY A 76 -1.77 -13.37 -6.42
N VAL A 77 -0.69 -12.65 -6.66
CA VAL A 77 0.53 -12.74 -5.86
C VAL A 77 0.53 -11.63 -4.83
N ARG A 78 0.90 -11.95 -3.60
CA ARG A 78 0.96 -10.96 -2.53
C ARG A 78 2.05 -9.94 -2.79
N ALA A 79 1.70 -8.66 -2.64
CA ALA A 79 2.67 -7.58 -2.66
C ALA A 79 2.81 -7.07 -1.23
N TYR A 80 3.99 -7.19 -0.67
CA TYR A 80 4.23 -6.83 0.71
C TYR A 80 5.50 -6.02 0.85
N ALA A 81 5.43 -4.94 1.62
CA ALA A 81 6.58 -4.10 1.93
C ALA A 81 6.54 -3.73 3.39
N GLU A 82 7.70 -3.61 3.99
CA GLU A 82 7.80 -3.11 5.35
C GLU A 82 9.10 -2.34 5.50
N GLN A 83 9.08 -1.38 6.43
CA GLN A 83 10.24 -0.56 6.70
C GLN A 83 10.27 -0.19 8.17
N PHE A 84 11.45 -0.27 8.77
CA PHE A 84 11.63 0.16 10.14
C PHE A 84 11.59 1.69 10.18
N VAL A 85 10.71 2.23 11.00
CA VAL A 85 10.56 3.69 11.12
C VAL A 85 10.77 4.17 12.57
N GLY A 86 10.96 3.25 13.50
CA GLY A 86 11.13 3.61 14.91
C GLY A 86 9.94 4.39 15.41
N SER A 87 10.18 5.55 16.00
CA SER A 87 9.10 6.42 16.46
C SER A 87 8.66 7.43 15.39
N GLY A 88 9.19 7.31 14.18
CA GLY A 88 8.85 8.23 13.09
C GLY A 88 7.49 7.95 12.49
N THR A 89 7.15 8.69 11.46
CA THR A 89 5.87 8.56 10.79
C THR A 89 5.87 7.32 9.89
N ALA A 90 4.81 6.54 9.99
CA ALA A 90 4.60 5.39 9.10
C ALA A 90 3.63 5.79 8.00
N THR A 91 4.03 5.58 6.75
CA THR A 91 3.16 5.84 5.60
C THR A 91 3.06 4.56 4.78
N ALA A 92 1.94 4.39 4.13
CA ALA A 92 1.72 3.22 3.30
C ALA A 92 1.01 3.63 2.01
N TYR A 93 1.34 2.92 0.93
CA TYR A 93 0.81 3.20 -0.38
C TYR A 93 0.47 1.88 -1.08
N TRP A 94 -0.49 1.96 -1.97
CA TRP A 94 -0.79 0.85 -2.88
C TRP A 94 -0.83 1.39 -4.30
N ASP A 95 -0.57 0.53 -5.27
CA ASP A 95 -0.62 0.91 -6.68
C ASP A 95 -1.01 -0.30 -7.51
N CYS A 96 -1.64 -0.04 -8.65
CA CYS A 96 -2.03 -1.05 -9.63
C CYS A 96 -1.72 -0.53 -11.03
N ARG A 97 -1.61 -1.47 -11.97
CA ARG A 97 -1.42 -1.08 -13.38
C ARG A 97 -1.94 -2.15 -14.35
#